data_0c65087971197e027255304e930a14c7
#
_entry.id   0c65087971197e027255304e930a14c7
#
_cell.length_a   1.000
_cell.length_b   1.000
_cell.length_c   1.000
_cell.angle_alpha   90.00
_cell.angle_beta   90.00
_cell.angle_gamma   90.00
#
_symmetry.space_group_name_H-M   'P 1'
#
loop_
_entity.id
_entity.type
_entity.pdbx_description
1 polymer ?
#
loop_
_entity_poly.entity_id
_entity_poly.type
_entity_poly.pdbx_seq_one_letter_code
_entity_poly.pdbx_strand_id
1 'polypeptide(L)'
;WAYAGVRPLLDDASGNAAAVTRDYQLQTHTAPAPWLTVWGGKLTTFRVLSEQAAGQVGALLGEQRPDWTASATLPGGDLGQAMGQPAQPGRAHRQWAQWLQARHPGLNPALLNRWARSYGSAALDLLDGVRHTADLGAEVAPGLHERELRHLMTHEWARTADDVLWRRSKLGLHLDSAGREAVARWLTSVRPQ
;
A
#
# COMPACT_ATOMS: atom_id res chain seq x y z
N TRP A 1 13.77 12.21 -7.64
CA TRP A 1 12.34 12.44 -7.83
C TRP A 1 11.77 13.24 -6.64
N ALA A 2 11.04 14.30 -6.91
CA ALA A 2 10.44 15.17 -5.92
C ALA A 2 8.98 15.46 -6.28
N TYR A 3 8.17 15.76 -5.29
CA TYR A 3 6.80 16.20 -5.48
C TYR A 3 6.45 17.28 -4.44
N ALA A 4 5.45 18.07 -4.76
CA ALA A 4 4.87 19.04 -3.86
C ALA A 4 3.36 18.82 -3.75
N GLY A 5 2.78 19.22 -2.63
CA GLY A 5 1.34 19.12 -2.40
C GLY A 5 0.85 20.28 -1.55
N VAL A 6 -0.41 20.63 -1.71
CA VAL A 6 -1.10 21.65 -0.92
C VAL A 6 -1.95 20.94 0.13
N ARG A 7 -1.93 21.44 1.37
CA ARG A 7 -2.80 20.96 2.44
C ARG A 7 -4.05 21.84 2.52
N PRO A 8 -5.25 21.30 2.38
CA PRO A 8 -6.48 22.02 2.64
C PRO A 8 -6.66 22.12 4.17
N LEU A 9 -6.20 23.21 4.76
CA LEU A 9 -6.39 23.51 6.18
C LEU A 9 -7.69 24.29 6.35
N LEU A 10 -8.34 24.12 7.50
CA LEU A 10 -9.47 24.96 7.87
C LEU A 10 -8.96 26.40 8.07
N ASP A 11 -9.69 27.36 7.53
CA ASP A 11 -9.47 28.76 7.84
C ASP A 11 -10.04 29.05 9.22
N ASP A 12 -9.16 29.35 10.17
CA ASP A 12 -9.51 29.74 11.54
C ASP A 12 -9.51 31.27 11.74
N ALA A 13 -9.42 32.01 10.63
CA ALA A 13 -9.34 33.45 10.61
C ALA A 13 -8.13 34.04 11.41
N SER A 14 -7.19 33.22 11.85
CA SER A 14 -6.05 33.68 12.66
C SER A 14 -5.01 34.44 11.86
N GLY A 15 -5.04 34.34 10.53
CA GLY A 15 -4.06 34.95 9.63
C GLY A 15 -2.64 34.34 9.72
N ASN A 16 -2.43 33.37 10.61
CA ASN A 16 -1.15 32.72 10.83
C ASN A 16 -1.18 31.25 10.38
N ALA A 17 -0.74 31.00 9.17
CA ALA A 17 -0.72 29.65 8.58
C ALA A 17 0.08 28.61 9.41
N ALA A 18 1.02 29.03 10.24
CA ALA A 18 1.78 28.14 11.11
C ALA A 18 1.01 27.70 12.38
N ALA A 19 0.03 28.51 12.80
CA ALA A 19 -0.79 28.25 13.98
C ALA A 19 -2.09 27.49 13.66
N VAL A 20 -2.49 27.42 12.37
CA VAL A 20 -3.71 26.72 11.94
C VAL A 20 -3.65 25.25 12.34
N THR A 21 -4.71 24.77 12.96
CA THR A 21 -4.82 23.36 13.33
C THR A 21 -4.69 22.44 12.12
N ARG A 22 -3.97 21.33 12.30
CA ARG A 22 -3.85 20.27 11.30
C ARG A 22 -4.75 19.08 11.61
N ASP A 23 -5.60 19.21 12.63
CA ASP A 23 -6.59 18.18 12.94
C ASP A 23 -7.75 18.24 11.96
N TYR A 24 -8.41 17.12 11.78
CA TYR A 24 -9.55 17.04 10.88
C TYR A 24 -10.83 17.52 11.57
N GLN A 25 -11.77 17.96 10.75
CA GLN A 25 -13.13 18.23 11.15
C GLN A 25 -14.10 17.48 10.24
N LEU A 26 -15.11 16.87 10.84
CA LEU A 26 -16.20 16.20 10.14
C LEU A 26 -17.44 17.08 10.25
N GLN A 27 -18.03 17.42 9.12
CA GLN A 27 -19.22 18.24 9.04
C GLN A 27 -20.30 17.50 8.27
N THR A 28 -21.40 17.20 8.97
CA THR A 28 -22.56 16.51 8.39
C THR A 28 -23.63 17.52 7.99
N HIS A 29 -24.21 17.32 6.81
CA HIS A 29 -25.34 18.08 6.29
C HIS A 29 -26.46 17.11 5.93
N THR A 30 -27.71 17.52 6.15
CA THR A 30 -28.90 16.68 5.94
C THR A 30 -29.82 17.17 4.82
N ALA A 31 -29.68 18.42 4.38
CA ALA A 31 -30.51 19.01 3.35
C ALA A 31 -29.66 19.72 2.29
N PRO A 32 -30.03 19.72 1.01
CA PRO A 32 -31.19 19.02 0.40
C PRO A 32 -31.03 17.51 0.27
N ALA A 33 -29.80 17.02 0.42
CA ALA A 33 -29.44 15.60 0.49
C ALA A 33 -28.37 15.44 1.57
N PRO A 34 -28.30 14.29 2.25
CA PRO A 34 -27.26 14.07 3.25
C PRO A 34 -25.87 13.96 2.60
N TRP A 35 -24.89 14.68 3.16
CA TRP A 35 -23.49 14.53 2.79
C TRP A 35 -22.60 14.77 4.02
N LEU A 36 -21.38 14.23 3.97
CA LEU A 36 -20.34 14.43 4.93
C LEU A 36 -19.16 15.16 4.26
N THR A 37 -18.72 16.25 4.87
CA THR A 37 -17.50 16.95 4.46
C THR A 37 -16.38 16.63 5.44
N VAL A 38 -15.20 16.30 4.91
CA VAL A 38 -13.98 16.08 5.68
C VAL A 38 -13.01 17.22 5.41
N TRP A 39 -12.64 17.96 6.43
CA TRP A 39 -11.70 19.07 6.35
C TRP A 39 -10.39 18.71 7.05
N GLY A 40 -9.25 19.01 6.42
CA GLY A 40 -7.94 18.80 7.01
C GLY A 40 -7.55 17.34 7.18
N GLY A 41 -6.80 17.07 8.25
CA GLY A 41 -6.35 15.71 8.61
C GLY A 41 -4.87 15.48 8.42
N LYS A 42 -4.37 14.48 9.15
CA LYS A 42 -2.99 14.01 9.13
C LYS A 42 -2.97 12.56 8.62
N LEU A 43 -1.91 12.19 7.92
CA LEU A 43 -1.70 10.79 7.55
C LEU A 43 -1.74 9.85 8.77
N THR A 44 -1.23 10.31 9.91
CA THR A 44 -1.19 9.52 11.15
C THR A 44 -2.54 9.33 11.83
N THR A 45 -3.56 10.12 11.48
CA THR A 45 -4.91 10.03 12.07
C THR A 45 -5.92 9.35 11.14
N PHE A 46 -5.48 8.83 9.99
CA PHE A 46 -6.36 8.30 8.95
C PHE A 46 -7.34 7.21 9.46
N ARG A 47 -6.88 6.30 10.32
CA ARG A 47 -7.71 5.22 10.84
C ARG A 47 -8.87 5.77 11.68
N VAL A 48 -8.58 6.63 12.66
CA VAL A 48 -9.59 7.21 13.55
C VAL A 48 -10.53 8.10 12.75
N LEU A 49 -10.00 8.92 11.85
CA LEU A 49 -10.80 9.74 10.95
C LEU A 49 -11.78 8.89 10.11
N SER A 50 -11.28 7.82 9.50
CA SER A 50 -12.13 6.94 8.67
C SER A 50 -13.20 6.25 9.50
N GLU A 51 -12.90 5.80 10.70
CA GLU A 51 -13.82 5.15 11.62
C GLU A 51 -14.94 6.13 12.05
N GLN A 52 -14.59 7.35 12.44
CA GLN A 52 -15.55 8.38 12.78
C GLN A 52 -16.42 8.82 11.60
N ALA A 53 -15.80 8.97 10.41
CA ALA A 53 -16.53 9.29 9.18
C ALA A 53 -17.53 8.18 8.82
N ALA A 54 -17.11 6.91 8.91
CA ALA A 54 -17.97 5.76 8.66
C ALA A 54 -19.14 5.71 9.67
N GLY A 55 -18.88 6.00 10.96
CA GLY A 55 -19.94 6.09 11.98
C GLY A 55 -20.97 7.19 11.68
N GLN A 56 -20.52 8.37 11.25
CA GLN A 56 -21.44 9.46 10.86
C GLN A 56 -22.25 9.14 9.61
N VAL A 57 -21.62 8.54 8.59
CA VAL A 57 -22.33 8.07 7.38
C VAL A 57 -23.33 6.98 7.74
N GLY A 58 -22.93 6.01 8.58
CA GLY A 58 -23.83 4.97 9.07
C GLY A 58 -25.07 5.55 9.76
N ALA A 59 -24.88 6.56 10.64
CA ALA A 59 -26.00 7.23 11.30
C ALA A 59 -26.96 7.93 10.31
N LEU A 60 -26.42 8.54 9.25
CA LEU A 60 -27.23 9.14 8.17
C LEU A 60 -28.05 8.11 7.37
N LEU A 61 -27.52 6.89 7.26
CA LEU A 61 -28.17 5.79 6.55
C LEU A 61 -29.04 4.91 7.46
N GLY A 62 -29.14 5.23 8.75
CA GLY A 62 -29.88 4.43 9.73
C GLY A 62 -29.17 3.13 10.14
N GLU A 63 -27.88 3.00 9.82
CA GLU A 63 -27.04 1.87 10.20
C GLU A 63 -26.02 2.29 11.28
N GLN A 64 -25.90 1.50 12.33
CA GLN A 64 -24.84 1.67 13.32
C GLN A 64 -24.05 0.36 13.45
N ARG A 65 -22.75 0.46 13.29
CA ARG A 65 -21.81 -0.66 13.47
C ARG A 65 -20.75 -0.26 14.50
N PRO A 66 -20.32 -1.20 15.36
CA PRO A 66 -19.25 -0.89 16.31
C PRO A 66 -17.93 -0.65 15.59
N ASP A 67 -17.09 0.16 16.21
CA ASP A 67 -15.72 0.38 15.76
C ASP A 67 -14.91 -0.91 15.85
N TRP A 68 -14.12 -1.21 14.82
CA TRP A 68 -13.36 -2.47 14.74
C TRP A 68 -11.93 -2.28 14.22
N THR A 69 -11.64 -1.16 13.61
CA THR A 69 -10.37 -0.97 12.88
C THR A 69 -9.15 -0.90 13.79
N ALA A 70 -9.34 -0.61 15.09
CA ALA A 70 -8.24 -0.55 16.06
C ALA A 70 -7.53 -1.89 16.25
N SER A 71 -8.27 -3.00 16.09
CA SER A 71 -7.75 -4.36 16.24
C SER A 71 -7.54 -5.08 14.90
N ALA A 72 -7.96 -4.47 13.79
CA ALA A 72 -7.81 -5.07 12.48
C ALA A 72 -6.36 -4.99 12.00
N THR A 73 -5.87 -6.10 11.50
CA THR A 73 -4.55 -6.15 10.87
C THR A 73 -4.62 -5.56 9.46
N LEU A 74 -3.70 -4.66 9.12
CA LEU A 74 -3.55 -4.18 7.75
C LEU A 74 -3.14 -5.32 6.82
N PRO A 75 -3.54 -5.29 5.54
CA PRO A 75 -3.09 -6.27 4.55
C PRO A 75 -1.56 -6.42 4.57
N GLY A 76 -1.09 -7.66 4.64
CA GLY A 76 0.33 -7.95 4.75
C GLY A 76 0.93 -7.85 6.16
N GLY A 77 0.16 -7.42 7.16
CA GLY A 77 0.64 -7.23 8.54
C GLY A 77 0.55 -8.44 9.45
N ASP A 78 -0.14 -9.49 9.05
CA ASP A 78 -0.44 -10.71 9.82
C ASP A 78 0.70 -11.75 9.81
N LEU A 79 1.94 -11.29 9.89
CA LEU A 79 3.15 -12.10 9.75
C LEU A 79 3.20 -13.29 10.73
N GLY A 80 2.73 -13.08 11.96
CA GLY A 80 2.67 -14.16 12.96
C GLY A 80 1.74 -15.30 12.55
N GLN A 81 0.57 -14.95 12.07
CA GLN A 81 -0.40 -15.92 11.56
C GLN A 81 0.17 -16.65 10.32
N ALA A 82 0.74 -15.92 9.39
CA ALA A 82 1.33 -16.48 8.17
C ALA A 82 2.50 -17.44 8.45
N MET A 83 3.30 -17.16 9.49
CA MET A 83 4.39 -18.06 9.94
C MET A 83 3.91 -19.23 10.80
N GLY A 84 2.68 -19.20 11.31
CA GLY A 84 2.19 -20.16 12.30
C GLY A 84 2.86 -20.01 13.68
N GLN A 85 3.45 -18.86 13.98
CA GLN A 85 4.13 -18.57 15.25
C GLN A 85 4.08 -17.07 15.57
N PRO A 86 4.13 -16.66 16.85
CA PRO A 86 4.10 -15.26 17.21
C PRO A 86 5.25 -14.47 16.59
N ALA A 87 4.92 -13.35 15.95
CA ALA A 87 5.92 -12.41 15.45
C ALA A 87 6.46 -11.55 16.59
N GLN A 88 7.77 -11.42 16.70
CA GLN A 88 8.41 -10.62 17.75
C GLN A 88 8.38 -9.12 17.34
N PRO A 89 7.86 -8.23 18.19
CA PRO A 89 7.93 -6.79 17.93
C PRO A 89 9.37 -6.33 17.59
N GLY A 90 9.48 -5.47 16.59
CA GLY A 90 10.79 -4.96 16.12
C GLY A 90 11.64 -5.95 15.30
N ARG A 91 11.28 -7.23 15.27
CA ARG A 91 12.00 -8.27 14.50
C ARG A 91 11.11 -8.99 13.49
N ALA A 92 9.81 -8.74 13.50
CA ALA A 92 8.82 -9.48 12.74
C ALA A 92 9.17 -9.60 11.24
N HIS A 93 9.53 -8.50 10.58
CA HIS A 93 9.85 -8.55 9.17
C HIS A 93 11.15 -9.33 8.85
N ARG A 94 12.14 -9.34 9.78
CA ARG A 94 13.37 -10.12 9.62
C ARG A 94 13.07 -11.61 9.76
N GLN A 95 12.27 -11.98 10.77
CA GLN A 95 11.81 -13.36 10.95
C GLN A 95 11.02 -13.82 9.73
N TRP A 96 10.16 -12.96 9.21
CA TRP A 96 9.39 -13.22 8.00
C TRP A 96 10.27 -13.44 6.77
N ALA A 97 11.25 -12.58 6.53
CA ALA A 97 12.19 -12.74 5.43
C ALA A 97 12.99 -14.06 5.51
N GLN A 98 13.46 -14.42 6.71
CA GLN A 98 14.15 -15.69 6.95
C GLN A 98 13.21 -16.90 6.72
N TRP A 99 11.97 -16.80 7.16
CA TRP A 99 10.97 -17.83 6.97
C TRP A 99 10.66 -18.05 5.48
N LEU A 100 10.53 -16.99 4.71
CA LEU A 100 10.35 -17.06 3.24
C LEU A 100 11.55 -17.71 2.57
N GLN A 101 12.76 -17.31 2.93
CA GLN A 101 14.00 -17.87 2.35
C GLN A 101 14.14 -19.37 2.63
N ALA A 102 13.81 -19.80 3.84
CA ALA A 102 13.85 -21.21 4.20
C ALA A 102 12.85 -22.07 3.39
N ARG A 103 11.71 -21.49 3.01
CA ARG A 103 10.65 -22.20 2.25
C ARG A 103 10.84 -22.11 0.73
N HIS A 104 11.57 -21.13 0.26
CA HIS A 104 11.81 -20.91 -1.17
C HIS A 104 13.31 -20.82 -1.48
N PRO A 105 14.08 -21.90 -1.21
CA PRO A 105 15.53 -21.90 -1.40
C PRO A 105 15.94 -21.78 -2.89
N GLY A 106 15.01 -22.03 -3.82
CA GLY A 106 15.23 -21.87 -5.27
C GLY A 106 15.11 -20.43 -5.77
N LEU A 107 14.80 -19.46 -4.89
CA LEU A 107 14.66 -18.06 -5.24
C LEU A 107 15.80 -17.22 -4.68
N ASN A 108 16.07 -16.09 -5.34
CA ASN A 108 17.08 -15.14 -4.89
C ASN A 108 16.72 -14.56 -3.51
N PRO A 109 17.57 -14.70 -2.48
CA PRO A 109 17.33 -14.16 -1.15
C PRO A 109 17.09 -12.65 -1.12
N ALA A 110 17.74 -11.88 -2.00
CA ALA A 110 17.54 -10.43 -2.10
C ALA A 110 16.13 -10.09 -2.59
N LEU A 111 15.59 -10.85 -3.53
CA LEU A 111 14.21 -10.74 -4.00
C LEU A 111 13.22 -11.01 -2.85
N LEU A 112 13.40 -12.12 -2.14
CA LEU A 112 12.54 -12.49 -1.01
C LEU A 112 12.61 -11.46 0.12
N ASN A 113 13.77 -10.92 0.42
CA ASN A 113 13.92 -9.82 1.39
C ASN A 113 13.16 -8.55 0.95
N ARG A 114 13.22 -8.21 -0.32
CA ARG A 114 12.48 -7.07 -0.87
C ARG A 114 10.98 -7.29 -0.78
N TRP A 115 10.50 -8.46 -1.18
CA TRP A 115 9.08 -8.81 -1.09
C TRP A 115 8.58 -8.88 0.35
N ALA A 116 9.37 -9.41 1.27
CA ALA A 116 9.05 -9.41 2.69
C ALA A 116 8.79 -8.00 3.24
N ARG A 117 9.56 -7.01 2.77
CA ARG A 117 9.42 -5.61 3.18
C ARG A 117 8.27 -4.89 2.47
N SER A 118 8.06 -5.19 1.19
CA SER A 118 7.08 -4.47 0.36
C SER A 118 5.66 -4.98 0.57
N TYR A 119 5.50 -6.28 0.76
CA TYR A 119 4.19 -6.95 0.74
C TYR A 119 3.82 -7.62 2.07
N GLY A 120 4.78 -7.80 2.98
CA GLY A 120 4.53 -8.56 4.20
C GLY A 120 4.02 -9.97 3.90
N SER A 121 2.96 -10.42 4.56
CA SER A 121 2.35 -11.74 4.33
C SER A 121 1.72 -11.87 2.93
N ALA A 122 1.30 -10.78 2.29
CA ALA A 122 0.82 -10.79 0.92
C ALA A 122 1.90 -11.21 -0.11
N ALA A 123 3.18 -11.30 0.30
CA ALA A 123 4.21 -11.95 -0.51
C ALA A 123 3.89 -13.42 -0.83
N LEU A 124 3.03 -14.10 -0.02
CA LEU A 124 2.57 -15.45 -0.31
C LEU A 124 1.75 -15.53 -1.59
N ASP A 125 1.00 -14.50 -1.94
CA ASP A 125 0.24 -14.45 -3.19
C ASP A 125 1.19 -14.43 -4.42
N LEU A 126 2.34 -13.76 -4.26
CA LEU A 126 3.40 -13.77 -5.27
C LEU A 126 4.13 -15.11 -5.35
N LEU A 127 4.15 -15.87 -4.27
CA LEU A 127 4.86 -17.14 -4.14
C LEU A 127 3.97 -18.36 -4.36
N ASP A 128 2.68 -18.17 -4.56
CA ASP A 128 1.75 -19.27 -4.79
C ASP A 128 2.14 -20.05 -6.06
N GLY A 129 2.36 -21.37 -5.90
CA GLY A 129 2.83 -22.26 -6.97
C GLY A 129 4.28 -22.05 -7.44
N VAL A 130 5.04 -21.12 -6.84
CA VAL A 130 6.43 -20.80 -7.23
C VAL A 130 7.42 -21.71 -6.51
N ARG A 131 8.26 -22.38 -7.29
CA ARG A 131 9.35 -23.26 -6.81
C ARG A 131 10.73 -22.75 -7.26
N HIS A 132 10.82 -22.19 -8.45
CA HIS A 132 12.05 -21.72 -9.08
C HIS A 132 11.87 -20.32 -9.67
N THR A 133 12.96 -19.61 -9.92
CA THR A 133 12.94 -18.28 -10.53
C THR A 133 12.18 -18.25 -11.87
N ALA A 134 12.24 -19.32 -12.64
CA ALA A 134 11.50 -19.42 -13.93
C ALA A 134 9.98 -19.31 -13.75
N ASP A 135 9.43 -19.72 -12.61
CA ASP A 135 7.99 -19.66 -12.31
C ASP A 135 7.52 -18.20 -12.10
N LEU A 136 8.43 -17.27 -11.93
CA LEU A 136 8.13 -15.83 -11.79
C LEU A 136 7.88 -15.14 -13.14
N GLY A 137 8.03 -15.87 -14.25
CA GLY A 137 7.99 -15.30 -15.60
C GLY A 137 9.28 -14.56 -15.97
N ALA A 138 9.22 -13.80 -17.04
CA ALA A 138 10.38 -13.05 -17.51
C ALA A 138 10.87 -12.02 -16.49
N GLU A 139 12.18 -11.91 -16.32
CA GLU A 139 12.80 -10.80 -15.63
C GLU A 139 12.78 -9.57 -16.56
N VAL A 140 11.86 -8.66 -16.30
CA VAL A 140 11.62 -7.47 -17.14
C VAL A 140 12.68 -6.40 -16.90
N ALA A 141 13.12 -6.28 -15.66
CA ALA A 141 14.22 -5.42 -15.25
C ALA A 141 14.94 -6.10 -14.06
N PRO A 142 16.19 -5.75 -13.75
CA PRO A 142 16.95 -6.39 -12.67
C PRO A 142 16.15 -6.53 -11.37
N GLY A 143 15.90 -7.77 -10.94
CA GLY A 143 15.13 -8.12 -9.75
C GLY A 143 13.62 -7.86 -9.84
N LEU A 144 13.09 -7.51 -11.01
CA LEU A 144 11.66 -7.28 -11.25
C LEU A 144 11.12 -8.25 -12.29
N HIS A 145 10.33 -9.20 -11.84
CA HIS A 145 9.75 -10.24 -12.66
C HIS A 145 8.31 -9.93 -13.09
N GLU A 146 7.89 -10.55 -14.15
CA GLU A 146 6.54 -10.43 -14.73
C GLU A 146 5.44 -10.70 -13.68
N ARG A 147 5.63 -11.69 -12.83
CA ARG A 147 4.67 -12.03 -11.77
C ARG A 147 4.39 -10.86 -10.83
N GLU A 148 5.43 -10.15 -10.42
CA GLU A 148 5.28 -8.97 -9.55
C GLU A 148 4.59 -7.82 -10.28
N LEU A 149 4.93 -7.59 -11.55
CA LEU A 149 4.26 -6.59 -12.38
C LEU A 149 2.76 -6.87 -12.50
N ARG A 150 2.39 -8.13 -12.74
CA ARG A 150 0.97 -8.54 -12.79
C ARG A 150 0.28 -8.33 -11.44
N HIS A 151 0.92 -8.68 -10.35
CA HIS A 151 0.39 -8.42 -9.00
C HIS A 151 0.14 -6.93 -8.76
N LEU A 152 1.10 -6.06 -9.09
CA LEU A 152 0.94 -4.61 -8.95
C LEU A 152 -0.22 -4.07 -9.81
N MET A 153 -0.44 -4.64 -11.00
CA MET A 153 -1.56 -4.26 -11.88
C MET A 153 -2.91 -4.71 -11.33
N THR A 154 -3.00 -5.94 -10.83
CA THR A 154 -4.28 -6.55 -10.43
C THR A 154 -4.70 -6.20 -9.02
N HIS A 155 -3.76 -6.04 -8.08
CA HIS A 155 -4.03 -5.83 -6.66
C HIS A 155 -3.73 -4.40 -6.20
N GLU A 156 -2.84 -3.70 -6.88
CA GLU A 156 -2.40 -2.36 -6.47
C GLU A 156 -2.69 -1.27 -7.51
N TRP A 157 -3.50 -1.58 -8.52
CA TRP A 157 -3.99 -0.65 -9.55
C TRP A 157 -2.88 0.07 -10.33
N ALA A 158 -1.71 -0.53 -10.44
CA ALA A 158 -0.64 0.04 -11.25
C ALA A 158 -1.03 0.01 -12.73
N ARG A 159 -0.96 1.16 -13.38
CA ARG A 159 -1.33 1.33 -14.80
C ARG A 159 -0.19 1.85 -15.65
N THR A 160 0.76 2.52 -15.06
CA THR A 160 1.89 3.14 -15.75
C THR A 160 3.21 2.66 -15.18
N ALA A 161 4.30 2.83 -15.93
CA ALA A 161 5.64 2.58 -15.41
C ALA A 161 5.93 3.43 -14.16
N ASP A 162 5.43 4.64 -14.12
CA ASP A 162 5.55 5.53 -12.96
C ASP A 162 4.81 4.98 -11.73
N ASP A 163 3.67 4.31 -11.92
CA ASP A 163 2.99 3.64 -10.82
C ASP A 163 3.88 2.57 -10.22
N VAL A 164 4.40 1.67 -11.06
CA VAL A 164 5.29 0.60 -10.64
C VAL A 164 6.55 1.14 -9.98
N LEU A 165 7.26 2.02 -10.69
CA LEU A 165 8.63 2.42 -10.35
C LEU A 165 8.71 3.41 -9.20
N TRP A 166 7.70 4.29 -9.05
CA TRP A 166 7.76 5.42 -8.11
C TRP A 166 6.67 5.43 -7.05
N ARG A 167 5.50 4.87 -7.34
CA ARG A 167 4.37 4.90 -6.42
C ARG A 167 4.20 3.61 -5.63
N ARG A 168 4.45 2.45 -6.24
CA ARG A 168 4.24 1.15 -5.60
C ARG A 168 5.50 0.52 -5.05
N SER A 169 6.64 0.62 -5.76
CA SER A 169 7.84 -0.12 -5.37
C SER A 169 9.08 0.72 -5.06
N LYS A 170 9.18 1.95 -5.56
CA LYS A 170 10.41 2.76 -5.55
C LYS A 170 11.60 2.13 -6.29
N LEU A 171 11.39 1.11 -7.10
CA LEU A 171 12.45 0.46 -7.90
C LEU A 171 13.10 1.43 -8.89
N GLY A 172 12.42 2.51 -9.27
CA GLY A 172 12.99 3.56 -10.10
C GLY A 172 14.24 4.24 -9.51
N LEU A 173 14.48 4.11 -8.19
CA LEU A 173 15.71 4.58 -7.54
C LEU A 173 16.91 3.64 -7.81
N HIS A 174 16.66 2.39 -8.13
CA HIS A 174 17.66 1.33 -8.24
C HIS A 174 17.91 0.85 -9.67
N LEU A 175 16.96 1.14 -10.58
CA LEU A 175 17.07 0.78 -11.98
C LEU A 175 17.69 1.94 -12.80
N ASP A 176 18.51 1.57 -13.75
CA ASP A 176 19.00 2.52 -14.77
C ASP A 176 17.89 2.91 -15.78
N SER A 177 18.23 3.72 -16.77
CA SER A 177 17.28 4.15 -17.80
C SER A 177 16.75 2.97 -18.61
N ALA A 178 17.63 2.02 -18.97
CA ALA A 178 17.26 0.86 -19.77
C ALA A 178 16.25 -0.04 -19.03
N GLY A 179 16.46 -0.28 -17.74
CA GLY A 179 15.53 -1.02 -16.89
C GLY A 179 14.18 -0.34 -16.73
N ARG A 180 14.16 0.99 -16.53
CA ARG A 180 12.92 1.76 -16.47
C ARG A 180 12.14 1.74 -17.77
N GLU A 181 12.82 1.86 -18.91
CA GLU A 181 12.21 1.74 -20.23
C GLU A 181 11.69 0.33 -20.52
N ALA A 182 12.40 -0.71 -20.06
CA ALA A 182 11.92 -2.09 -20.19
C ALA A 182 10.59 -2.31 -19.48
N VAL A 183 10.42 -1.75 -18.27
CA VAL A 183 9.14 -1.78 -17.54
C VAL A 183 8.05 -1.06 -18.34
N ALA A 184 8.35 0.10 -18.93
CA ALA A 184 7.38 0.85 -19.72
C ALA A 184 6.94 0.08 -20.97
N ARG A 185 7.89 -0.52 -21.70
CA ARG A 185 7.60 -1.36 -22.87
C ARG A 185 6.76 -2.57 -22.52
N TRP A 186 7.11 -3.27 -21.43
CA TRP A 186 6.37 -4.44 -21.00
C TRP A 186 4.91 -4.09 -20.65
N LEU A 187 4.68 -3.01 -19.88
CA LEU A 187 3.33 -2.55 -19.54
C LEU A 187 2.51 -2.19 -20.78
N THR A 188 3.13 -1.62 -21.80
CA THR A 188 2.46 -1.30 -23.06
C THR A 188 2.05 -2.57 -23.81
N SER A 189 2.91 -3.62 -23.79
CA SER A 189 2.66 -4.87 -24.51
C SER A 189 1.56 -5.75 -23.93
N VAL A 190 1.30 -5.64 -22.60
CA VAL A 190 0.30 -6.48 -21.91
C VAL A 190 -1.05 -5.80 -21.71
N ARG A 191 -1.18 -4.53 -22.10
CA ARG A 191 -2.48 -3.85 -22.05
C ARG A 191 -3.33 -4.30 -23.24
N PRO A 192 -4.59 -4.71 -23.00
CA PRO A 192 -5.55 -4.79 -24.11
C PRO A 192 -5.71 -3.37 -24.69
N GLN A 193 -5.64 -3.29 -26.00
CA GLN A 193 -5.96 -2.07 -26.77
C GLN A 193 -7.44 -1.72 -26.61
#